data_7cd0fafea024d5a4deb99867f81dd34e
#
_entry.id   7cd0fafea024d5a4deb99867f81dd34e
#
_cell.length_a   1.000
_cell.length_b   1.000
_cell.length_c   1.000
_cell.angle_alpha   90.00
_cell.angle_beta   90.00
_cell.angle_gamma   90.00
#
_symmetry.space_group_name_H-M   'P 1'
#
loop_
_entity.id
_entity.type
_entity.pdbx_description
1 polymer ?
#
loop_
_entity_poly.entity_id
_entity_poly.type
_entity_poly.pdbx_seq_one_letter_code
_entity_poly.pdbx_strand_id
1 'polypeptide(L)'
;MKKLEEYVKSIPDFPEKGIIFRDVTSVLQDADGLHLAIDTMQEKIKDLDYDVVVGPESRGFIFGTPIAYNNHKPFVLIRKKGKLPRETVSATYDLEYGSATIEMHKDSIKLGQKVLIVDDLIATGGTTEAMIKLIESLGGEVAGVVVLIELAGLKGRERISKYRLESAICYEGK
;
A
#
# COMPACT_ATOMS: atom_id res chain seq x y z
N MET A 1 25.44 10.52 -0.23
CA MET A 1 24.25 9.97 0.46
C MET A 1 23.71 8.83 -0.39
N LYS A 2 23.44 7.70 0.25
CA LYS A 2 22.94 6.49 -0.41
C LYS A 2 21.50 6.71 -0.91
N LYS A 3 21.20 6.30 -2.14
CA LYS A 3 19.85 6.41 -2.70
C LYS A 3 18.95 5.33 -2.13
N LEU A 4 17.64 5.58 -2.12
CA LEU A 4 16.67 4.65 -1.54
C LEU A 4 16.73 3.26 -2.19
N GLU A 5 16.91 3.18 -3.50
CA GLU A 5 17.04 1.93 -4.26
C GLU A 5 18.21 1.07 -3.80
N GLU A 6 19.27 1.70 -3.28
CA GLU A 6 20.47 0.99 -2.82
C GLU A 6 20.25 0.22 -1.50
N TYR A 7 19.14 0.50 -0.79
CA TYR A 7 18.74 -0.25 0.40
C TYR A 7 17.91 -1.47 0.07
N VAL A 8 17.34 -1.55 -1.14
CA VAL A 8 16.51 -2.68 -1.57
C VAL A 8 17.41 -3.77 -2.14
N LYS A 9 17.43 -4.93 -1.49
CA LYS A 9 18.11 -6.11 -2.04
C LYS A 9 17.25 -6.74 -3.13
N SER A 10 17.86 -6.98 -4.28
CA SER A 10 17.23 -7.69 -5.38
C SER A 10 17.70 -9.13 -5.35
N ILE A 11 16.77 -10.07 -5.22
CA ILE A 11 17.05 -11.50 -5.10
C ILE A 11 16.62 -12.15 -6.42
N PRO A 12 17.60 -12.55 -7.27
CA PRO A 12 17.27 -13.20 -8.53
C PRO A 12 16.72 -14.60 -8.28
N ASP A 13 15.87 -15.05 -9.20
CA ASP A 13 15.29 -16.40 -9.20
C ASP A 13 14.56 -16.76 -7.90
N PHE A 14 13.80 -15.80 -7.34
CA PHE A 14 13.00 -16.02 -6.16
C PHE A 14 11.58 -15.43 -6.37
N PRO A 15 10.49 -16.14 -6.00
CA PRO A 15 10.46 -17.54 -5.53
C PRO A 15 10.70 -18.56 -6.64
N GLU A 16 10.74 -18.12 -7.89
CA GLU A 16 10.91 -18.97 -9.07
C GLU A 16 11.95 -18.37 -10.02
N LYS A 17 12.54 -19.24 -10.86
CA LYS A 17 13.49 -18.84 -11.88
C LYS A 17 12.90 -17.76 -12.81
N GLY A 18 13.69 -16.72 -13.07
CA GLY A 18 13.30 -15.60 -13.93
C GLY A 18 12.60 -14.45 -13.20
N ILE A 19 12.27 -14.60 -11.92
CA ILE A 19 11.68 -13.55 -11.10
C ILE A 19 12.77 -12.89 -10.25
N ILE A 20 12.80 -11.56 -10.26
CA ILE A 20 13.65 -10.78 -9.35
C ILE A 20 12.78 -10.27 -8.21
N PHE A 21 13.00 -10.81 -7.01
CA PHE A 21 12.29 -10.38 -5.83
C PHE A 21 12.92 -9.12 -5.25
N ARG A 22 12.11 -8.09 -4.99
CA ARG A 22 12.55 -6.84 -4.37
C ARG A 22 12.26 -6.92 -2.88
N ASP A 23 13.30 -7.03 -2.08
CA ASP A 23 13.18 -7.29 -0.65
C ASP A 23 13.00 -5.99 0.15
N VAL A 24 11.76 -5.70 0.53
CA VAL A 24 11.42 -4.55 1.38
C VAL A 24 12.05 -4.67 2.77
N THR A 25 12.24 -5.89 3.26
CA THR A 25 12.79 -6.08 4.62
C THR A 25 14.22 -5.58 4.74
N SER A 26 14.98 -5.55 3.66
CA SER A 26 16.33 -4.99 3.68
C SER A 26 16.34 -3.47 3.91
N VAL A 27 15.31 -2.78 3.48
CA VAL A 27 15.12 -1.35 3.78
C VAL A 27 14.82 -1.16 5.27
N LEU A 28 13.97 -2.02 5.83
CA LEU A 28 13.56 -1.94 7.24
C LEU A 28 14.69 -2.26 8.22
N GLN A 29 15.66 -3.07 7.81
CA GLN A 29 16.80 -3.49 8.63
C GLN A 29 17.87 -2.40 8.79
N ASP A 30 17.79 -1.33 8.02
CA ASP A 30 18.74 -0.24 8.06
C ASP A 30 18.01 1.02 8.56
N ALA A 31 18.56 1.66 9.61
CA ALA A 31 17.92 2.82 10.23
C ALA A 31 17.78 3.98 9.24
N ASP A 32 18.80 4.24 8.43
CA ASP A 32 18.77 5.31 7.44
C ASP A 32 17.84 4.94 6.27
N GLY A 33 17.83 3.66 5.87
CA GLY A 33 16.92 3.16 4.84
C GLY A 33 15.47 3.29 5.23
N LEU A 34 15.11 2.87 6.43
CA LEU A 34 13.75 2.98 6.96
C LEU A 34 13.31 4.46 7.02
N HIS A 35 14.16 5.31 7.57
CA HIS A 35 13.88 6.73 7.68
C HIS A 35 13.67 7.39 6.31
N LEU A 36 14.60 7.12 5.38
CA LEU A 36 14.53 7.64 4.02
C LEU A 36 13.28 7.15 3.27
N ALA A 37 12.90 5.88 3.46
CA ALA A 37 11.70 5.32 2.83
C ALA A 37 10.43 6.08 3.24
N ILE A 38 10.24 6.28 4.54
CA ILE A 38 9.05 6.97 5.06
C ILE A 38 9.06 8.44 4.64
N ASP A 39 10.20 9.12 4.76
CA ASP A 39 10.31 10.53 4.36
C ASP A 39 10.04 10.72 2.87
N THR A 40 10.55 9.83 2.02
CA THR A 40 10.32 9.89 0.58
C THR A 40 8.85 9.69 0.24
N MET A 41 8.19 8.71 0.87
CA MET A 41 6.76 8.48 0.67
C MET A 41 5.95 9.70 1.10
N GLN A 42 6.26 10.31 2.24
CA GLN A 42 5.58 11.52 2.72
C GLN A 42 5.78 12.72 1.79
N GLU A 43 6.98 12.89 1.26
CA GLU A 43 7.27 13.98 0.31
C GLU A 43 6.42 13.86 -0.96
N LYS A 44 6.18 12.63 -1.44
CA LYS A 44 5.36 12.37 -2.62
C LYS A 44 3.90 12.79 -2.46
N ILE A 45 3.40 12.85 -1.25
CA ILE A 45 1.99 13.12 -0.95
C ILE A 45 1.77 14.40 -0.12
N LYS A 46 2.79 15.23 0.02
CA LYS A 46 2.72 16.43 0.88
C LYS A 46 1.64 17.43 0.46
N ASP A 47 1.24 17.41 -0.80
CA ASP A 47 0.19 18.27 -1.34
C ASP A 47 -1.21 17.64 -1.27
N LEU A 48 -1.33 16.39 -0.83
CA LEU A 48 -2.62 15.72 -0.67
C LEU A 48 -3.31 16.12 0.62
N ASP A 49 -4.61 16.37 0.52
CA ASP A 49 -5.50 16.53 1.67
C ASP A 49 -6.23 15.21 1.92
N TYR A 50 -6.13 14.68 3.13
CA TYR A 50 -6.78 13.44 3.55
C TYR A 50 -7.09 13.44 5.04
N ASP A 51 -8.09 12.65 5.42
CA ASP A 51 -8.58 12.58 6.80
C ASP A 51 -8.11 11.32 7.53
N VAL A 52 -7.89 10.24 6.78
CA VAL A 52 -7.64 8.90 7.30
C VAL A 52 -6.58 8.22 6.45
N VAL A 53 -5.73 7.42 7.10
CA VAL A 53 -4.77 6.55 6.42
C VAL A 53 -5.24 5.10 6.57
N VAL A 54 -5.25 4.34 5.50
CA VAL A 54 -5.52 2.90 5.53
C VAL A 54 -4.35 2.12 4.93
N GLY A 55 -4.20 0.89 5.37
CA GLY A 55 -3.19 0.00 4.81
C GLY A 55 -3.51 -1.46 5.08
N PRO A 56 -3.01 -2.37 4.21
CA PRO A 56 -3.28 -3.80 4.34
C PRO A 56 -2.23 -4.50 5.18
N GLU A 57 -2.64 -5.59 5.86
CA GLU A 57 -1.66 -6.45 6.54
C GLU A 57 -0.70 -7.08 5.52
N SER A 58 0.53 -7.28 5.86
CA SER A 58 1.18 -6.85 7.11
C SER A 58 2.14 -5.70 6.87
N ARG A 59 2.84 -5.68 5.73
CA ARG A 59 3.89 -4.70 5.45
C ARG A 59 3.35 -3.30 5.20
N GLY A 60 2.11 -3.17 4.72
CA GLY A 60 1.45 -1.87 4.61
C GLY A 60 1.30 -1.15 5.95
N PHE A 61 1.15 -1.90 7.04
CA PHE A 61 1.08 -1.33 8.39
C PHE A 61 2.38 -0.63 8.80
N ILE A 62 3.50 -1.17 8.36
CA ILE A 62 4.84 -0.67 8.70
C ILE A 62 5.05 0.75 8.17
N PHE A 63 4.55 1.03 6.98
CA PHE A 63 4.65 2.36 6.35
C PHE A 63 3.46 3.25 6.65
N GLY A 64 2.26 2.68 6.73
CA GLY A 64 1.04 3.43 6.97
C GLY A 64 0.99 4.05 8.37
N THR A 65 1.39 3.32 9.39
CA THR A 65 1.38 3.80 10.77
C THR A 65 2.31 5.01 11.00
N PRO A 66 3.58 4.99 10.56
CA PRO A 66 4.45 6.16 10.69
C PRO A 66 3.91 7.39 9.95
N ILE A 67 3.37 7.21 8.75
CA ILE A 67 2.80 8.31 7.98
C ILE A 67 1.59 8.91 8.69
N ALA A 68 0.68 8.07 9.20
CA ALA A 68 -0.47 8.51 9.97
C ALA A 68 -0.03 9.27 11.24
N TYR A 69 0.92 8.71 11.97
CA TYR A 69 1.46 9.32 13.19
C TYR A 69 2.06 10.70 12.91
N ASN A 70 2.93 10.80 11.91
CA ASN A 70 3.62 12.05 11.57
C ASN A 70 2.66 13.14 11.13
N ASN A 71 1.53 12.79 10.52
CA ASN A 71 0.53 13.72 10.02
C ASN A 71 -0.68 13.87 10.94
N HIS A 72 -0.63 13.29 12.12
CA HIS A 72 -1.70 13.32 13.13
C HIS A 72 -3.03 12.84 12.56
N LYS A 73 -3.02 11.70 11.88
CA LYS A 73 -4.20 11.09 11.28
C LYS A 73 -4.44 9.71 11.87
N PRO A 74 -5.69 9.25 11.91
CA PRO A 74 -5.98 7.87 12.30
C PRO A 74 -5.47 6.89 11.25
N PHE A 75 -5.17 5.68 11.69
CA PHE A 75 -4.80 4.56 10.83
C PHE A 75 -5.84 3.45 10.93
N VAL A 76 -6.36 3.01 9.79
CA VAL A 76 -7.37 1.95 9.68
C VAL A 76 -6.74 0.72 9.04
N LEU A 77 -6.91 -0.42 9.70
CA LEU A 77 -6.37 -1.69 9.26
C LEU A 77 -7.30 -2.35 8.25
N ILE A 78 -6.71 -2.79 7.13
CA ILE A 78 -7.34 -3.73 6.21
C ILE A 78 -6.67 -5.08 6.41
N ARG A 79 -7.46 -6.12 6.68
CA ARG A 79 -6.95 -7.44 7.02
C ARG A 79 -7.64 -8.53 6.23
N LYS A 80 -7.02 -9.71 6.20
CA LYS A 80 -7.62 -10.91 5.62
C LYS A 80 -8.88 -11.29 6.40
N LYS A 81 -9.81 -11.93 5.69
CA LYS A 81 -11.10 -12.35 6.25
C LYS A 81 -10.96 -13.07 7.59
N GLY A 82 -11.78 -12.67 8.55
CA GLY A 82 -11.85 -13.31 9.87
C GLY A 82 -10.86 -12.79 10.90
N LYS A 83 -10.04 -11.78 10.56
CA LYS A 83 -9.03 -11.22 11.48
C LYS A 83 -9.52 -10.04 12.31
N LEU A 84 -10.57 -9.35 11.87
CA LEU A 84 -11.09 -8.17 12.54
C LEU A 84 -12.24 -8.51 13.48
N PRO A 85 -12.27 -7.98 14.73
CA PRO A 85 -13.20 -8.42 15.76
C PRO A 85 -14.61 -7.81 15.70
N ARG A 86 -14.79 -6.67 15.03
CA ARG A 86 -16.09 -6.00 14.92
C ARG A 86 -16.72 -6.26 13.55
N GLU A 87 -17.91 -5.70 13.32
CA GLU A 87 -18.60 -5.82 12.04
C GLU A 87 -17.76 -5.25 10.90
N THR A 88 -17.65 -5.98 9.79
CA THR A 88 -16.77 -5.65 8.66
C THR A 88 -17.55 -5.49 7.35
N VAL A 89 -16.94 -4.76 6.42
CA VAL A 89 -17.23 -4.87 5.00
C VAL A 89 -16.10 -5.65 4.34
N SER A 90 -16.38 -6.34 3.25
CA SER A 90 -15.42 -7.21 2.58
C SER A 90 -15.37 -6.97 1.08
N ALA A 91 -14.21 -7.27 0.48
CA ALA A 91 -14.01 -7.30 -0.96
C ALA A 91 -13.16 -8.52 -1.31
N THR A 92 -13.56 -9.22 -2.36
CA THR A 92 -12.85 -10.39 -2.87
C THR A 92 -12.21 -10.04 -4.21
N TYR A 93 -10.99 -10.49 -4.42
CA TYR A 93 -10.28 -10.31 -5.68
C TYR A 93 -9.55 -11.59 -6.09
N ASP A 94 -9.36 -11.75 -7.39
CA ASP A 94 -8.74 -12.95 -7.94
C ASP A 94 -7.22 -12.90 -7.81
N LEU A 95 -6.65 -14.04 -7.48
CA LEU A 95 -5.21 -14.32 -7.50
C LEU A 95 -4.91 -15.17 -8.74
N GLU A 96 -3.63 -15.38 -9.02
CA GLU A 96 -3.20 -16.35 -10.04
C GLU A 96 -3.78 -17.75 -9.75
N TYR A 97 -3.80 -18.13 -8.47
CA TYR A 97 -4.42 -19.37 -7.98
C TYR A 97 -5.43 -19.04 -6.88
N GLY A 98 -6.73 -19.13 -7.21
CA GLY A 98 -7.81 -18.88 -6.26
C GLY A 98 -8.16 -17.41 -6.11
N SER A 99 -8.66 -17.04 -4.95
CA SER A 99 -9.07 -15.68 -4.61
C SER A 99 -8.66 -15.31 -3.19
N ALA A 100 -8.64 -14.02 -2.92
CA ALA A 100 -8.41 -13.50 -1.57
C ALA A 100 -9.54 -12.56 -1.20
N THR A 101 -9.90 -12.54 0.09
CA THR A 101 -10.90 -11.64 0.64
C THR A 101 -10.25 -10.80 1.72
N ILE A 102 -10.40 -9.50 1.61
CA ILE A 102 -9.93 -8.53 2.60
C ILE A 102 -11.13 -7.83 3.24
N GLU A 103 -10.93 -7.37 4.47
CA GLU A 103 -11.97 -6.77 5.28
C GLU A 103 -11.49 -5.49 5.95
N MET A 104 -12.44 -4.60 6.20
CA MET A 104 -12.25 -3.38 6.97
C MET A 104 -13.44 -3.22 7.90
N HIS A 105 -13.23 -2.69 9.12
CA HIS A 105 -14.34 -2.41 10.02
C HIS A 105 -15.35 -1.47 9.38
N LYS A 106 -16.62 -1.81 9.48
CA LYS A 106 -17.73 -1.04 8.90
C LYS A 106 -17.82 0.39 9.44
N ASP A 107 -17.40 0.61 10.68
CA ASP A 107 -17.43 1.90 11.36
C ASP A 107 -16.16 2.74 11.18
N SER A 108 -15.21 2.26 10.39
CA SER A 108 -13.86 2.86 10.33
C SER A 108 -13.75 4.08 9.42
N ILE A 109 -14.60 4.17 8.41
CA ILE A 109 -14.63 5.30 7.45
C ILE A 109 -16.01 5.92 7.48
N LYS A 110 -16.05 7.24 7.57
CA LYS A 110 -17.29 8.02 7.54
C LYS A 110 -17.57 8.53 6.13
N LEU A 111 -18.84 8.72 5.81
CA LEU A 111 -19.27 9.28 4.53
C LEU A 111 -18.52 10.59 4.23
N GLY A 112 -17.93 10.67 3.04
CA GLY A 112 -17.22 11.85 2.56
C GLY A 112 -15.78 12.01 3.07
N GLN A 113 -15.29 11.14 3.97
CA GLN A 113 -13.91 11.21 4.39
C GLN A 113 -12.96 10.92 3.23
N LYS A 114 -11.87 11.67 3.18
CA LYS A 114 -10.78 11.48 2.21
C LYS A 114 -9.76 10.52 2.79
N VAL A 115 -9.45 9.49 2.04
CA VAL A 115 -8.64 8.35 2.50
C VAL A 115 -7.37 8.23 1.69
N LEU A 116 -6.23 8.16 2.38
CA LEU A 116 -4.94 7.81 1.80
C LEU A 116 -4.68 6.32 1.99
N ILE A 117 -4.44 5.62 0.90
CA ILE A 117 -4.01 4.22 0.93
C ILE A 117 -2.48 4.16 0.96
N VAL A 118 -1.91 3.43 1.91
CA VAL A 118 -0.47 3.21 2.03
C VAL A 118 -0.18 1.72 1.98
N ASP A 119 0.73 1.32 1.10
CA ASP A 119 1.21 -0.06 1.02
C ASP A 119 2.72 -0.09 0.77
N ASP A 120 3.32 -1.25 0.91
CA ASP A 120 4.74 -1.44 0.63
C ASP A 120 5.03 -1.55 -0.88
N LEU A 121 4.15 -2.19 -1.62
CA LEU A 121 4.40 -2.50 -3.03
C LEU A 121 3.09 -2.58 -3.81
N ILE A 122 3.12 -2.09 -5.05
CA ILE A 122 2.07 -2.36 -6.02
C ILE A 122 2.65 -3.18 -7.18
N ALA A 123 2.01 -4.31 -7.46
CA ALA A 123 2.33 -5.18 -8.59
C ALA A 123 1.23 -5.10 -9.65
N THR A 124 0.28 -6.03 -9.64
CA THR A 124 -0.85 -6.03 -10.60
C THR A 124 -1.95 -5.04 -10.24
N GLY A 125 -1.98 -4.57 -8.99
CA GLY A 125 -2.98 -3.63 -8.51
C GLY A 125 -4.26 -4.25 -7.96
N GLY A 126 -4.34 -5.58 -7.91
CA GLY A 126 -5.55 -6.28 -7.45
C GLY A 126 -5.91 -5.97 -6.00
N THR A 127 -4.94 -6.01 -5.10
CA THR A 127 -5.13 -5.67 -3.68
C THR A 127 -5.54 -4.20 -3.54
N THR A 128 -4.87 -3.31 -4.25
CA THR A 128 -5.17 -1.87 -4.21
C THR A 128 -6.59 -1.59 -4.69
N GLU A 129 -7.00 -2.19 -5.79
CA GLU A 129 -8.37 -2.06 -6.32
C GLU A 129 -9.40 -2.56 -5.31
N ALA A 130 -9.14 -3.68 -4.65
CA ALA A 130 -10.03 -4.21 -3.62
C ALA A 130 -10.14 -3.26 -2.41
N MET A 131 -9.03 -2.66 -1.98
CA MET A 131 -9.04 -1.64 -0.93
C MET A 131 -9.87 -0.42 -1.31
N ILE A 132 -9.74 0.04 -2.55
CA ILE A 132 -10.54 1.16 -3.08
C ILE A 132 -12.04 0.82 -2.99
N LYS A 133 -12.42 -0.38 -3.38
CA LYS A 133 -13.82 -0.85 -3.30
C LYS A 133 -14.35 -0.82 -1.86
N LEU A 134 -13.55 -1.25 -0.89
CA LEU A 134 -13.93 -1.20 0.53
C LEU A 134 -14.21 0.23 0.98
N ILE A 135 -13.28 1.13 0.69
CA ILE A 135 -13.38 2.54 1.08
C ILE A 135 -14.63 3.18 0.48
N GLU A 136 -14.83 3.00 -0.81
CA GLU A 136 -15.96 3.58 -1.53
C GLU A 136 -17.30 2.97 -1.09
N SER A 137 -17.32 1.69 -0.70
CA SER A 137 -18.53 1.03 -0.17
C SER A 137 -19.03 1.66 1.13
N LEU A 138 -18.15 2.30 1.90
CA LEU A 138 -18.49 3.03 3.11
C LEU A 138 -18.75 4.51 2.86
N GLY A 139 -18.72 4.95 1.60
CA GLY A 139 -18.90 6.35 1.23
C GLY A 139 -17.66 7.22 1.39
N GLY A 140 -16.50 6.61 1.59
CA GLY A 140 -15.23 7.32 1.58
C GLY A 140 -14.78 7.68 0.16
N GLU A 141 -13.89 8.64 0.07
CA GLU A 141 -13.27 9.11 -1.17
C GLU A 141 -11.78 8.81 -1.12
N VAL A 142 -11.24 8.13 -2.13
CA VAL A 142 -9.80 7.85 -2.18
C VAL A 142 -9.06 9.11 -2.63
N ALA A 143 -8.30 9.71 -1.72
CA ALA A 143 -7.48 10.89 -2.00
C ALA A 143 -6.25 10.54 -2.83
N GLY A 144 -5.68 9.37 -2.60
CA GLY A 144 -4.52 8.88 -3.31
C GLY A 144 -3.99 7.58 -2.72
N VAL A 145 -3.02 7.03 -3.41
CA VAL A 145 -2.29 5.82 -3.04
C VAL A 145 -0.82 6.14 -3.04
N VAL A 146 -0.10 5.75 -1.99
CA VAL A 146 1.37 5.83 -1.94
C VAL A 146 1.94 4.47 -1.58
N VAL A 147 2.94 4.07 -2.34
CA VAL A 147 3.67 2.81 -2.11
C VAL A 147 5.17 3.06 -2.08
N LEU A 148 5.90 2.19 -1.40
CA LEU A 148 7.35 2.24 -1.44
C LEU A 148 7.86 1.82 -2.81
N ILE A 149 7.37 0.71 -3.33
CA ILE A 149 7.85 0.10 -4.59
C ILE A 149 6.70 -0.07 -5.59
N GLU A 150 6.95 0.36 -6.81
CA GLU A 150 6.08 0.06 -7.95
C GLU A 150 6.81 -0.85 -8.93
N LEU A 151 6.18 -1.98 -9.28
CA LEU A 151 6.63 -2.88 -10.34
C LEU A 151 5.87 -2.53 -11.61
N ALA A 152 6.36 -1.54 -12.35
CA ALA A 152 5.64 -0.93 -13.47
C ALA A 152 5.30 -1.91 -14.60
N GLY A 153 6.14 -2.93 -14.80
CA GLY A 153 5.90 -3.98 -15.80
C GLY A 153 4.64 -4.81 -15.57
N LEU A 154 4.10 -4.79 -14.34
CA LEU A 154 2.87 -5.51 -13.98
C LEU A 154 1.60 -4.66 -14.09
N LYS A 155 1.75 -3.38 -14.48
CA LYS A 155 0.66 -2.48 -14.89
C LYS A 155 -0.40 -2.19 -13.84
N GLY A 156 -0.02 -2.20 -12.56
CA GLY A 156 -0.93 -1.85 -11.47
C GLY A 156 -1.47 -0.43 -11.60
N ARG A 157 -0.63 0.51 -12.05
CA ARG A 157 -1.01 1.90 -12.28
C ARG A 157 -2.16 2.03 -13.30
N GLU A 158 -2.15 1.24 -14.34
CA GLU A 158 -3.22 1.24 -15.35
C GLU A 158 -4.54 0.73 -14.76
N ARG A 159 -4.46 -0.28 -13.90
CA ARG A 159 -5.63 -0.87 -13.25
C ARG A 159 -6.36 0.12 -12.34
N ILE A 160 -5.63 1.02 -11.70
CA ILE A 160 -6.20 2.05 -10.82
C ILE A 160 -6.04 3.45 -11.42
N SER A 161 -6.11 3.58 -12.74
CA SER A 161 -5.81 4.81 -13.49
C SER A 161 -6.68 6.02 -13.11
N LYS A 162 -7.85 5.81 -12.50
CA LYS A 162 -8.73 6.87 -12.02
C LYS A 162 -8.22 7.54 -10.73
N TYR A 163 -7.22 6.97 -10.08
CA TYR A 163 -6.73 7.40 -8.78
C TYR A 163 -5.27 7.83 -8.88
N ARG A 164 -4.91 8.80 -8.06
CA ARG A 164 -3.52 9.24 -7.95
C ARG A 164 -2.70 8.15 -7.27
N LEU A 165 -1.61 7.72 -7.92
CA LEU A 165 -0.65 6.77 -7.38
C LEU A 165 0.74 7.41 -7.37
N GLU A 166 1.37 7.40 -6.21
CA GLU A 166 2.75 7.82 -6.03
C GLU A 166 3.58 6.62 -5.56
N SER A 167 4.77 6.49 -6.11
CA SER A 167 5.73 5.46 -5.69
C SER A 167 7.08 6.10 -5.36
N ALA A 168 7.72 5.62 -4.29
CA ALA A 168 9.05 6.10 -3.92
C ALA A 168 10.13 5.52 -4.83
N ILE A 169 9.95 4.26 -5.23
CA ILE A 169 10.85 3.54 -6.15
C ILE A 169 10.01 2.91 -7.25
N CYS A 170 10.43 3.05 -8.49
CA CYS A 170 9.78 2.41 -9.63
C CYS A 170 10.78 1.52 -10.37
N TYR A 171 10.43 0.25 -10.52
CA TYR A 171 11.16 -0.70 -11.36
C TYR A 171 10.37 -0.94 -12.63
N GLU A 172 10.98 -0.68 -13.79
CA GLU A 172 10.33 -0.79 -15.09
C GLU A 172 10.09 -2.25 -15.53
N GLY A 173 10.88 -3.19 -15.01
CA GLY A 173 10.73 -4.61 -15.27
C GLY A 173 9.68 -5.28 -14.38
N LYS A 174 9.65 -6.64 -14.43
CA LYS A 174 8.78 -7.50 -13.59
C LYS A 174 9.47 -7.87 -12.29
#